data_35ea91c3bd9ead8b8818dd828ab364f9
#
_entry.id   35ea91c3bd9ead8b8818dd828ab364f9
#
_cell.length_a   1.000
_cell.length_b   1.000
_cell.length_c   1.000
_cell.angle_alpha   90.00
_cell.angle_beta   90.00
_cell.angle_gamma   90.00
#
_symmetry.space_group_name_H-M   'P 1'
#
loop_
_entity.id
_entity.type
_entity.pdbx_description
1 polymer ?
#
loop_
_entity_poly.entity_id
_entity_poly.type
_entity_poly.pdbx_seq_one_letter_code
_entity_poly.pdbx_strand_id
1 'polypeptide(L)'
;MCGIDWAEKHHDVAVVDEAGKVVSRQRVSNDAAGFATLLTMLAEAGDTPEEPIPVAIETDRGLWVAALRATGRTIYPINPLSASRYRARHQVSGAKSD
;
A
#
# COMPACT_ATOMS: atom_id res chain seq x y z
N MET A 1 -3.95 4.38 6.30
CA MET A 1 -3.98 3.75 4.96
C MET A 1 -2.64 3.11 4.64
N CYS A 2 -2.64 2.04 3.88
CA CYS A 2 -1.42 1.34 3.49
C CYS A 2 -1.26 1.42 1.98
N GLY A 3 -0.07 1.75 1.50
CA GLY A 3 0.25 1.76 0.08
C GLY A 3 1.28 0.69 -0.24
N ILE A 4 1.07 -0.06 -1.32
CA ILE A 4 1.98 -1.09 -1.78
C ILE A 4 2.46 -0.75 -3.18
N ASP A 5 3.75 -0.48 -3.30
CA ASP A 5 4.42 -0.28 -4.57
C ASP A 5 4.87 -1.65 -5.08
N TRP A 6 4.15 -2.15 -6.08
CA TRP A 6 4.29 -3.53 -6.56
C TRP A 6 5.49 -3.68 -7.47
N ALA A 7 6.31 -4.68 -7.19
CA ALA A 7 7.43 -5.05 -8.05
C ALA A 7 7.47 -6.57 -8.19
N GLU A 8 8.31 -7.06 -9.10
CA GLU A 8 8.31 -8.48 -9.43
C GLU A 8 8.81 -9.37 -8.31
N LYS A 9 9.90 -8.96 -7.65
CA LYS A 9 10.54 -9.80 -6.63
C LYS A 9 10.24 -9.36 -5.21
N HIS A 10 9.96 -8.11 -5.01
CA HIS A 10 9.64 -7.56 -3.69
C HIS A 10 8.80 -6.30 -3.87
N HIS A 11 8.16 -5.89 -2.80
CA HIS A 11 7.26 -4.74 -2.80
C HIS A 11 7.65 -3.78 -1.71
N ASP A 12 7.45 -2.49 -1.96
CA ASP A 12 7.66 -1.47 -0.95
C ASP A 12 6.31 -1.12 -0.31
N VAL A 13 6.22 -1.30 0.99
CA VAL A 13 5.00 -1.08 1.76
C VAL A 13 5.18 0.14 2.63
N ALA A 14 4.21 1.04 2.61
CA ALA A 14 4.20 2.22 3.47
C ALA A 14 2.83 2.34 4.14
N VAL A 15 2.83 2.53 5.44
CA VAL A 15 1.60 2.81 6.20
C VAL A 15 1.61 4.27 6.60
N VAL A 16 0.53 4.97 6.30
CA VAL A 16 0.39 6.38 6.65
C VAL A 16 -0.75 6.57 7.64
N ASP A 17 -0.61 7.55 8.52
CA ASP A 17 -1.63 7.89 9.50
C ASP A 17 -2.69 8.81 8.88
N GLU A 18 -3.64 9.24 9.70
CA GLU A 18 -4.74 10.12 9.26
C GLU A 18 -4.24 11.47 8.75
N ALA A 19 -3.08 11.90 9.23
CA ALA A 19 -2.48 13.16 8.80
C ALA A 19 -1.67 13.01 7.51
N GLY A 20 -1.58 11.79 6.96
CA GLY A 20 -0.80 11.53 5.76
C GLY A 20 0.68 11.32 6.01
N LYS A 21 1.08 11.19 7.27
CA LYS A 21 2.48 10.96 7.63
C LYS A 21 2.80 9.48 7.59
N VAL A 22 3.94 9.13 6.99
CA VAL A 22 4.41 7.74 6.96
C VAL A 22 4.85 7.33 8.36
N VAL A 23 4.17 6.33 8.92
CA VAL A 23 4.48 5.82 10.25
C VAL A 23 5.24 4.50 10.21
N SER A 24 5.24 3.81 9.07
CA SER A 24 5.96 2.57 8.88
C SER A 24 6.26 2.37 7.40
N ARG A 25 7.45 1.91 7.10
CA ARG A 25 7.85 1.63 5.72
C ARG A 25 8.78 0.42 5.73
N GLN A 26 8.53 -0.52 4.83
CA GLN A 26 9.36 -1.71 4.75
C GLN A 26 9.27 -2.34 3.36
N ARG A 27 10.40 -2.88 2.89
CA ARG A 27 10.43 -3.71 1.69
C ARG A 27 10.16 -5.15 2.11
N VAL A 28 9.22 -5.79 1.42
CA VAL A 28 8.84 -7.17 1.72
C VAL A 28 9.00 -8.03 0.48
N SER A 29 9.33 -9.30 0.68
CA SER A 29 9.48 -10.23 -0.43
C SER A 29 8.12 -10.63 -1.02
N ASN A 30 8.11 -10.98 -2.29
CA ASN A 30 6.90 -11.40 -2.99
C ASN A 30 6.64 -12.89 -2.73
N ASP A 31 6.32 -13.21 -1.48
CA ASP A 31 6.03 -14.58 -1.05
C ASP A 31 5.21 -14.55 0.25
N ALA A 32 4.94 -15.74 0.80
CA ALA A 32 4.13 -15.85 2.00
C ALA A 32 4.77 -15.13 3.19
N ALA A 33 6.10 -15.17 3.31
CA ALA A 33 6.81 -14.48 4.39
C ALA A 33 6.64 -12.95 4.27
N GLY A 34 6.74 -12.41 3.06
CA GLY A 34 6.52 -11.00 2.82
C GLY A 34 5.09 -10.58 3.12
N PHE A 35 4.13 -11.41 2.75
CA PHE A 35 2.72 -11.15 3.06
C PHE A 35 2.47 -11.15 4.57
N ALA A 36 3.08 -12.08 5.30
CA ALA A 36 2.97 -12.11 6.76
C ALA A 36 3.56 -10.84 7.37
N THR A 37 4.67 -10.33 6.84
CA THR A 37 5.26 -9.07 7.29
C THR A 37 4.30 -7.91 7.06
N LEU A 38 3.63 -7.88 5.91
CA LEU A 38 2.61 -6.86 5.64
C LEU A 38 1.50 -6.89 6.69
N LEU A 39 0.98 -8.08 6.99
CA LEU A 39 -0.08 -8.21 7.99
C LEU A 39 0.38 -7.74 9.37
N THR A 40 1.63 -8.02 9.73
CA THR A 40 2.21 -7.54 10.98
C THR A 40 2.28 -6.01 11.02
N MET A 41 2.70 -5.39 9.90
CA MET A 41 2.75 -3.94 9.80
C MET A 41 1.37 -3.32 10.00
N LEU A 42 0.35 -3.92 9.39
CA LEU A 42 -1.03 -3.45 9.55
C LEU A 42 -1.49 -3.59 10.99
N ALA A 43 -1.23 -4.74 11.61
CA ALA A 43 -1.62 -4.98 13.00
C ALA A 43 -0.98 -3.96 13.94
N GLU A 44 0.30 -3.67 13.74
CA GLU A 44 1.02 -2.69 14.55
C GLU A 44 0.51 -1.27 14.34
N ALA A 45 -0.10 -1.01 13.20
CA ALA A 45 -0.66 0.30 12.88
C ALA A 45 -2.12 0.46 13.35
N GLY A 46 -2.67 -0.53 14.06
CA GLY A 46 -4.01 -0.44 14.61
C GLY A 46 -5.10 -1.12 13.79
N ASP A 47 -4.73 -2.01 12.88
CA ASP A 47 -5.69 -2.76 12.10
C ASP A 47 -6.55 -3.65 13.00
N THR A 48 -7.87 -3.57 12.85
CA THR A 48 -8.80 -4.39 13.62
C THR A 48 -9.88 -4.95 12.69
N PRO A 49 -10.58 -6.05 13.09
CA PRO A 49 -11.68 -6.55 12.27
C PRO A 49 -12.82 -5.55 12.09
N GLU A 50 -13.02 -4.65 13.05
CA GLU A 50 -14.06 -3.63 13.00
C GLU A 50 -13.65 -2.44 12.14
N GLU A 51 -12.37 -2.11 12.15
CA GLU A 51 -11.83 -0.99 11.38
C GLU A 51 -10.56 -1.43 10.65
N PRO A 52 -10.70 -2.25 9.61
CA PRO A 52 -9.52 -2.71 8.86
C PRO A 52 -8.91 -1.55 8.06
N ILE A 53 -7.58 -1.50 8.06
CA ILE A 53 -6.85 -0.47 7.33
C ILE A 53 -7.01 -0.73 5.83
N PRO A 54 -7.48 0.25 5.05
CA PRO A 54 -7.58 0.07 3.60
C PRO A 54 -6.20 0.05 2.95
N VAL A 55 -6.07 -0.68 1.85
CA VAL A 55 -4.81 -0.85 1.14
C VAL A 55 -4.96 -0.38 -0.30
N ALA A 56 -4.03 0.46 -0.74
CA ALA A 56 -3.89 0.82 -2.15
C ALA A 56 -2.71 0.03 -2.71
N ILE A 57 -2.91 -0.67 -3.82
CA ILE A 57 -1.89 -1.54 -4.39
C ILE A 57 -1.82 -1.33 -5.91
N GLU A 58 -0.61 -1.28 -6.45
CA GLU A 58 -0.37 -1.02 -7.87
C GLU A 58 -0.60 -2.26 -8.75
N THR A 59 -1.63 -3.02 -8.47
CA THR A 59 -2.09 -4.12 -9.31
C THR A 59 -3.54 -4.43 -8.96
N ASP A 60 -4.29 -4.96 -9.90
CA ASP A 60 -5.68 -5.32 -9.67
C ASP A 60 -5.89 -6.83 -9.59
N ARG A 61 -4.81 -7.61 -9.64
CA ARG A 61 -4.90 -9.07 -9.68
C ARG A 61 -3.72 -9.71 -8.94
N GLY A 62 -3.83 -11.02 -8.73
CA GLY A 62 -2.79 -11.80 -8.10
C GLY A 62 -3.21 -12.28 -6.71
N LEU A 63 -2.36 -13.14 -6.14
CA LEU A 63 -2.65 -13.76 -4.85
C LEU A 63 -2.74 -12.75 -3.71
N TRP A 64 -1.91 -11.70 -3.74
CA TRP A 64 -1.92 -10.68 -2.69
C TRP A 64 -3.22 -9.90 -2.68
N VAL A 65 -3.73 -9.53 -3.85
CA VAL A 65 -5.00 -8.82 -3.95
C VAL A 65 -6.14 -9.71 -3.44
N ALA A 66 -6.18 -10.96 -3.86
CA ALA A 66 -7.20 -11.91 -3.43
C ALA A 66 -7.13 -12.14 -1.92
N ALA A 67 -5.92 -12.33 -1.38
CA ALA A 67 -5.75 -12.57 0.05
C ALA A 67 -6.14 -11.34 0.88
N LEU A 68 -5.79 -10.15 0.43
CA LEU A 68 -6.16 -8.92 1.12
C LEU A 68 -7.68 -8.70 1.10
N ARG A 69 -8.33 -8.96 -0.03
CA ARG A 69 -9.79 -8.87 -0.12
C ARG A 69 -10.47 -9.86 0.82
N ALA A 70 -9.89 -11.04 0.98
CA ALA A 70 -10.42 -12.06 1.88
C ALA A 70 -10.40 -11.62 3.34
N THR A 71 -9.58 -10.65 3.71
CA THR A 71 -9.55 -10.11 5.08
C THR A 71 -10.70 -9.15 5.36
N GLY A 72 -11.53 -8.83 4.36
CA GLY A 72 -12.68 -7.94 4.54
C GLY A 72 -12.36 -6.48 4.45
N ARG A 73 -11.12 -6.10 4.14
CA ARG A 73 -10.72 -4.69 4.01
C ARG A 73 -10.97 -4.15 2.62
N THR A 74 -11.06 -2.83 2.51
CA THR A 74 -11.19 -2.15 1.23
C THR A 74 -9.84 -2.16 0.51
N ILE A 75 -9.85 -2.56 -0.75
CA ILE A 75 -8.66 -2.58 -1.60
C ILE A 75 -8.89 -1.60 -2.74
N TYR A 76 -7.92 -0.70 -2.93
CA TYR A 76 -7.93 0.25 -4.04
C TYR A 76 -6.87 -0.18 -5.05
N PRO A 77 -7.23 -0.92 -6.11
CA PRO A 77 -6.24 -1.26 -7.14
C PRO A 77 -5.90 0.00 -7.93
N ILE A 78 -4.61 0.25 -8.08
CA ILE A 78 -4.11 1.43 -8.77
C ILE A 78 -3.45 0.99 -10.07
N ASN A 79 -3.88 1.59 -11.19
CA ASN A 79 -3.23 1.35 -12.46
C ASN A 79 -1.85 2.04 -12.44
N PRO A 80 -0.74 1.31 -12.68
CA PRO A 80 0.59 1.92 -12.64
C PRO A 80 0.74 3.15 -13.54
N LEU A 81 0.11 3.13 -14.72
CA LEU A 81 0.17 4.28 -15.62
C LEU A 81 -0.53 5.48 -15.01
N SER A 82 -1.69 5.29 -14.42
CA SER A 82 -2.42 6.37 -13.74
C SER A 82 -1.65 6.89 -12.55
N ALA A 83 -1.02 6.00 -11.79
CA ALA A 83 -0.18 6.39 -10.66
C ALA A 83 1.01 7.24 -11.10
N SER A 84 1.64 6.89 -12.22
CA SER A 84 2.72 7.69 -12.79
C SER A 84 2.27 9.09 -13.16
N ARG A 85 1.11 9.20 -13.79
CA ARG A 85 0.55 10.51 -14.14
C ARG A 85 0.26 11.35 -12.91
N TYR A 86 -0.27 10.73 -11.90
CA TYR A 86 -0.56 11.39 -10.64
C TYR A 86 0.71 11.90 -9.98
N ARG A 87 1.75 11.09 -9.94
CA ARG A 87 3.04 11.49 -9.40
C ARG A 87 3.64 12.67 -10.16
N ALA A 88 3.53 12.66 -11.48
CA ALA A 88 4.05 13.75 -12.30
C ALA A 88 3.34 15.06 -11.95
N ARG A 89 2.04 15.05 -11.76
CA ARG A 89 1.29 16.24 -11.35
C ARG A 89 1.75 16.74 -9.98
N HIS A 90 1.92 15.82 -9.06
CA HIS A 90 2.37 16.17 -7.71
C HIS A 90 3.77 16.74 -7.70
N GLN A 91 4.65 16.19 -8.52
CA GLN A 91 6.01 16.68 -8.65
C GLN A 91 6.03 18.12 -9.16
N VAL A 92 5.21 18.42 -10.15
CA VAL A 92 5.11 19.78 -10.68
C VAL A 92 4.60 20.74 -9.60
N SER A 93 3.57 20.33 -8.87
CA SER A 93 3.04 21.14 -7.77
C SER A 93 4.07 21.32 -6.67
N GLY A 94 4.75 20.25 -6.30
CA GLY A 94 5.77 20.29 -5.27
C GLY A 94 6.94 21.19 -5.65
N ALA A 95 7.36 21.13 -6.91
CA ALA A 95 8.43 22.00 -7.40
C ALA A 95 8.06 23.46 -7.28
N LYS A 96 6.81 23.80 -7.50
CA LYS A 96 6.35 25.17 -7.38
C LYS A 96 6.31 25.66 -5.94
N SER A 97 6.00 24.78 -5.03
CA SER A 97 5.92 25.16 -3.63
C SER A 97 7.28 25.28 -2.97
N ASP A 98 8.28 24.75 -3.59
CA ASP A 98 9.63 24.86 -3.10
C ASP A 98 10.24 26.22 -3.50
#